data_55908c77873c6af6b369735f49af03cd
#
_entry.id   55908c77873c6af6b369735f49af03cd
#
_cell.length_a   1.000
_cell.length_b   1.000
_cell.length_c   1.000
_cell.angle_alpha   90.00
_cell.angle_beta   90.00
_cell.angle_gamma   90.00
#
_symmetry.space_group_name_H-M   'P 1'
#
loop_
_entity.id
_entity.type
_entity.pdbx_description
1 polymer ?
#
loop_
_entity_poly.entity_id
_entity_poly.type
_entity_poly.pdbx_seq_one_letter_code
_entity_poly.pdbx_strand_id
1 'polypeptide(L)'
;PLFCDASGDGVVGFLSGAPYRMGAESREEFGEKFAPAEDYGELLGHSLYFYTKDTGKPVKYVAPSYAMDVTKTVPRFRSFNAKEHGCKLWWVEYGGDLDTVHDTEQIKWELWKVIYGAWDYIKNSGKYPEAETMTLEWVGCIPGKRESRRFEGDYMLIQQDVIEQRHHEDAVS
;
A
#
# COMPACT_ATOMS: atom_id res chain seq x y z
N PRO A 1 -4.06 -26.96 -22.52
CA PRO A 1 -3.36 -25.69 -22.46
C PRO A 1 -3.35 -25.20 -21.01
N LEU A 2 -2.27 -24.57 -20.58
CA LEU A 2 -2.14 -23.92 -19.28
C LEU A 2 -2.24 -22.40 -19.48
N PHE A 3 -2.84 -21.71 -18.50
CA PHE A 3 -2.96 -20.27 -18.48
C PHE A 3 -2.31 -19.73 -17.19
N CYS A 4 -1.69 -18.58 -17.28
CA CYS A 4 -1.10 -17.89 -16.14
C CYS A 4 -1.72 -16.50 -16.03
N ASP A 5 -2.28 -16.18 -14.86
CA ASP A 5 -2.74 -14.84 -14.54
C ASP A 5 -1.65 -14.10 -13.76
N ALA A 6 -1.01 -13.14 -14.40
CA ALA A 6 0.02 -12.28 -13.83
C ALA A 6 -0.43 -10.80 -13.82
N SER A 7 -1.74 -10.54 -13.82
CA SER A 7 -2.31 -9.18 -13.92
C SER A 7 -2.29 -8.39 -12.62
N GLY A 8 -1.91 -9.00 -11.51
CA GLY A 8 -1.90 -8.40 -10.17
C GLY A 8 -3.26 -8.50 -9.46
N ASP A 9 -4.32 -8.04 -10.10
CA ASP A 9 -5.69 -8.09 -9.55
C ASP A 9 -6.48 -9.35 -9.93
N GLY A 10 -5.82 -10.35 -10.53
CA GLY A 10 -6.49 -11.57 -10.97
C GLY A 10 -7.53 -11.33 -12.07
N VAL A 11 -7.22 -10.51 -13.06
CA VAL A 11 -8.18 -10.09 -14.10
C VAL A 11 -8.57 -11.27 -15.00
N VAL A 12 -7.60 -12.10 -15.38
CA VAL A 12 -7.85 -13.25 -16.27
C VAL A 12 -8.73 -14.29 -15.57
N GLY A 13 -8.40 -14.61 -14.31
CA GLY A 13 -9.19 -15.52 -13.50
C GLY A 13 -10.62 -15.00 -13.26
N PHE A 14 -10.77 -13.72 -12.94
CA PHE A 14 -12.07 -13.09 -12.77
C PHE A 14 -12.92 -13.19 -14.03
N LEU A 15 -12.37 -12.82 -15.18
CA LEU A 15 -13.08 -12.86 -16.45
C LEU A 15 -13.40 -14.29 -16.92
N SER A 16 -12.64 -15.29 -16.47
CA SER A 16 -12.92 -16.70 -16.73
C SER A 16 -13.99 -17.31 -15.82
N GLY A 17 -14.44 -16.56 -14.80
CA GLY A 17 -15.43 -17.03 -13.82
C GLY A 17 -14.82 -17.89 -12.70
N ALA A 18 -13.51 -17.84 -12.47
CA ALA A 18 -12.88 -18.55 -11.37
C ALA A 18 -13.38 -17.99 -10.02
N PRO A 19 -13.71 -18.84 -9.03
CA PRO A 19 -14.12 -18.38 -7.71
C PRO A 19 -12.96 -17.68 -7.00
N TYR A 20 -13.28 -16.62 -6.29
CA TYR A 20 -12.29 -15.84 -5.54
C TYR A 20 -12.87 -15.25 -4.25
N ARG A 21 -11.99 -14.86 -3.35
CA ARG A 21 -12.29 -14.17 -2.11
C ARG A 21 -11.60 -12.82 -2.05
N MET A 22 -12.17 -11.90 -1.26
CA MET A 22 -11.55 -10.62 -0.89
C MET A 22 -11.72 -10.44 0.62
N GLY A 23 -10.76 -9.72 1.24
CA GLY A 23 -10.75 -9.55 2.69
C GLY A 23 -10.16 -10.74 3.44
N ALA A 24 -10.58 -10.94 4.68
CA ALA A 24 -10.10 -12.01 5.55
C ALA A 24 -11.23 -12.93 5.99
N GLU A 25 -10.94 -14.22 6.04
CA GLU A 25 -11.82 -15.24 6.58
C GLU A 25 -11.83 -15.20 8.11
N SER A 26 -12.94 -15.65 8.69
CA SER A 26 -13.05 -15.79 10.14
C SER A 26 -12.15 -16.91 10.68
N ARG A 27 -11.82 -16.80 11.96
CA ARG A 27 -11.08 -17.85 12.68
C ARG A 27 -11.77 -19.20 12.64
N GLU A 28 -13.10 -19.21 12.65
CA GLU A 28 -13.90 -20.43 12.72
C GLU A 28 -13.77 -21.27 11.44
N GLU A 29 -13.57 -20.61 10.29
CA GLU A 29 -13.54 -21.31 8.99
C GLU A 29 -12.38 -22.31 8.87
N PHE A 30 -11.17 -21.89 9.30
CA PHE A 30 -9.94 -22.71 9.18
C PHE A 30 -9.27 -23.01 10.53
N GLY A 31 -9.85 -22.58 11.66
CA GLY A 31 -9.28 -22.78 12.98
C GLY A 31 -7.98 -21.99 13.23
N GLU A 32 -7.76 -20.91 12.51
CA GLU A 32 -6.52 -20.15 12.54
C GLU A 32 -6.43 -19.20 13.74
N LYS A 33 -5.37 -19.31 14.53
CA LYS A 33 -5.19 -18.55 15.76
C LYS A 33 -5.13 -17.03 15.53
N PHE A 34 -4.53 -16.59 14.44
CA PHE A 34 -4.32 -15.18 14.15
C PHE A 34 -5.42 -14.57 13.24
N ALA A 35 -6.34 -15.37 12.76
CA ALA A 35 -7.48 -14.88 12.01
C ALA A 35 -8.44 -14.06 12.90
N PRO A 36 -9.19 -13.11 12.32
CA PRO A 36 -10.20 -12.33 13.05
C PRO A 36 -11.32 -13.24 13.58
N ALA A 37 -12.09 -12.73 14.55
CA ALA A 37 -13.23 -13.47 15.08
C ALA A 37 -14.34 -13.65 14.03
N GLU A 38 -14.55 -12.64 13.21
CA GLU A 38 -15.52 -12.60 12.12
C GLU A 38 -14.81 -12.27 10.81
N ASP A 39 -15.35 -12.69 9.68
CA ASP A 39 -14.86 -12.31 8.37
C ASP A 39 -15.05 -10.81 8.12
N TYR A 40 -14.17 -10.20 7.34
CA TYR A 40 -14.31 -8.82 6.93
C TYR A 40 -13.81 -8.59 5.50
N GLY A 41 -14.41 -7.61 4.80
CA GLY A 41 -14.10 -7.30 3.41
C GLY A 41 -12.99 -6.26 3.22
N GLU A 42 -12.53 -5.60 4.28
CA GLU A 42 -11.47 -4.60 4.18
C GLU A 42 -10.14 -5.24 3.77
N LEU A 43 -9.39 -4.51 2.94
CA LEU A 43 -8.10 -4.92 2.42
C LEU A 43 -7.00 -3.96 2.87
N LEU A 44 -5.75 -4.32 2.67
CA LEU A 44 -4.67 -3.34 2.74
C LEU A 44 -4.81 -2.35 1.58
N GLY A 45 -4.82 -1.07 1.91
CA GLY A 45 -4.93 0.01 0.93
C GLY A 45 -3.72 0.10 0.01
N HIS A 46 -3.79 1.02 -0.95
CA HIS A 46 -2.68 1.27 -1.84
C HIS A 46 -1.66 2.19 -1.20
N SER A 47 -0.41 2.08 -1.64
CA SER A 47 0.68 2.98 -1.26
C SER A 47 1.25 3.69 -2.48
N LEU A 48 1.70 4.92 -2.31
CA LEU A 48 2.49 5.62 -3.33
C LEU A 48 3.90 5.89 -2.84
N TYR A 49 4.82 5.80 -3.78
CA TYR A 49 6.22 6.09 -3.55
C TYR A 49 6.61 7.43 -4.17
N PHE A 50 7.60 8.11 -3.58
CA PHE A 50 8.16 9.34 -4.11
C PHE A 50 9.65 9.42 -3.85
N TYR A 51 10.35 10.25 -4.61
CA TYR A 51 11.79 10.49 -4.46
C TYR A 51 12.07 11.93 -4.12
N THR A 52 13.09 12.11 -3.29
CA THR A 52 13.65 13.41 -2.95
C THR A 52 15.06 13.55 -3.49
N LYS A 53 15.49 14.78 -3.72
CA LYS A 53 16.82 15.11 -4.20
C LYS A 53 17.43 16.21 -3.36
N ASP A 54 18.69 16.04 -2.98
CA ASP A 54 19.49 17.11 -2.39
C ASP A 54 20.02 18.01 -3.50
N THR A 55 19.69 19.30 -3.44
CA THR A 55 20.13 20.31 -4.40
C THR A 55 21.43 21.00 -3.98
N GLY A 56 21.93 20.72 -2.77
CA GLY A 56 23.11 21.35 -2.19
C GLY A 56 22.91 22.80 -1.77
N LYS A 57 21.72 23.37 -1.91
CA LYS A 57 21.37 24.75 -1.53
C LYS A 57 19.93 24.83 -1.04
N PRO A 58 19.58 25.82 -0.19
CA PRO A 58 18.22 25.97 0.31
C PRO A 58 17.18 26.07 -0.80
N VAL A 59 16.11 25.29 -0.69
CA VAL A 59 14.98 25.27 -1.61
C VAL A 59 13.69 25.54 -0.85
N LYS A 60 12.95 26.56 -1.28
CA LYS A 60 11.59 26.81 -0.75
C LYS A 60 10.60 25.84 -1.38
N TYR A 61 9.66 25.40 -0.59
CA TYR A 61 8.54 24.61 -1.06
C TYR A 61 7.22 25.36 -0.81
N VAL A 62 6.37 25.38 -1.82
CA VAL A 62 5.00 25.90 -1.74
C VAL A 62 4.08 24.75 -2.07
N ALA A 63 3.29 24.35 -1.11
CA ALA A 63 2.34 23.26 -1.29
C ALA A 63 1.29 23.61 -2.35
N PRO A 64 0.92 22.67 -3.21
CA PRO A 64 -0.23 22.85 -4.09
C PRO A 64 -1.52 22.95 -3.26
N SER A 65 -2.54 23.63 -3.81
CA SER A 65 -3.80 23.91 -3.10
C SER A 65 -4.57 22.65 -2.67
N TYR A 66 -4.31 21.51 -3.32
CA TYR A 66 -4.92 20.24 -2.98
C TYR A 66 -4.14 19.44 -1.91
N ALA A 67 -2.97 19.91 -1.47
CA ALA A 67 -2.20 19.22 -0.45
C ALA A 67 -2.98 19.13 0.87
N MET A 68 -2.98 17.95 1.47
CA MET A 68 -3.71 17.70 2.72
C MET A 68 -2.92 18.24 3.93
N ASP A 69 -3.60 18.86 4.87
CA ASP A 69 -3.01 19.19 6.16
C ASP A 69 -2.80 17.91 7.00
N VAL A 70 -1.65 17.29 6.85
CA VAL A 70 -1.32 16.04 7.54
C VAL A 70 -1.10 16.19 9.05
N THR A 71 -0.99 17.42 9.56
CA THR A 71 -0.83 17.65 11.00
C THR A 71 -2.04 17.20 11.80
N LYS A 72 -3.21 17.15 11.15
CA LYS A 72 -4.48 16.74 11.74
C LYS A 72 -4.90 15.31 11.44
N THR A 73 -4.44 14.76 10.32
CA THR A 73 -4.96 13.51 9.75
C THR A 73 -3.97 12.35 9.74
N VAL A 74 -2.67 12.64 9.78
CA VAL A 74 -1.63 11.61 9.85
C VAL A 74 -0.87 11.72 11.17
N PRO A 75 -1.40 11.11 12.25
CA PRO A 75 -0.87 11.32 13.59
C PRO A 75 0.50 10.67 13.86
N ARG A 76 1.04 9.86 12.93
CA ARG A 76 2.24 9.06 13.22
C ARG A 76 3.20 8.97 12.03
N PHE A 77 4.19 9.84 11.97
CA PHE A 77 5.42 9.56 11.25
C PHE A 77 6.25 8.57 12.07
N ARG A 78 6.29 7.31 11.71
CA ARG A 78 7.03 6.27 12.43
C ARG A 78 8.55 6.46 12.34
N SER A 79 9.03 6.88 11.19
CA SER A 79 10.41 7.33 10.99
C SER A 79 10.45 8.19 9.74
N PHE A 80 11.23 9.24 9.79
CA PHE A 80 11.43 10.14 8.67
C PHE A 80 12.92 10.40 8.52
N ASN A 81 13.43 10.19 7.32
CA ASN A 81 14.77 10.59 6.93
C ASN A 81 14.69 11.30 5.58
N ALA A 82 14.86 12.63 5.60
CA ALA A 82 14.78 13.46 4.41
C ALA A 82 15.80 13.09 3.32
N LYS A 83 16.90 12.45 3.69
CA LYS A 83 17.98 12.07 2.78
C LYS A 83 17.79 10.71 2.10
N GLU A 84 16.80 9.94 2.54
CA GLU A 84 16.49 8.64 1.92
C GLU A 84 15.43 8.79 0.83
N HIS A 85 15.60 8.03 -0.25
CA HIS A 85 14.61 7.95 -1.31
C HIS A 85 13.23 7.58 -0.75
N GLY A 86 12.20 8.33 -1.16
CA GLY A 86 10.86 8.18 -0.64
C GLY A 86 10.71 8.56 0.84
N CYS A 87 11.75 9.13 1.45
CA CYS A 87 11.76 9.52 2.86
C CYS A 87 11.28 8.41 3.80
N LYS A 88 11.40 7.14 3.43
CA LYS A 88 10.83 5.99 4.14
C LYS A 88 9.32 6.07 4.37
N LEU A 89 8.60 6.81 3.55
CA LEU A 89 7.14 6.95 3.66
C LEU A 89 6.36 5.95 2.79
N TRP A 90 6.95 4.82 2.41
CA TRP A 90 6.29 3.74 1.66
C TRP A 90 5.09 3.12 2.40
N TRP A 91 4.96 3.39 3.68
CA TRP A 91 3.85 2.93 4.51
C TRP A 91 2.66 3.91 4.53
N VAL A 92 2.69 5.00 3.77
CA VAL A 92 1.51 5.83 3.53
C VAL A 92 0.53 5.01 2.72
N GLU A 93 -0.58 4.69 3.33
CA GLU A 93 -1.56 3.75 2.83
C GLU A 93 -2.96 4.35 2.93
N TYR A 94 -3.78 4.13 1.90
CA TYR A 94 -5.16 4.63 1.85
C TYR A 94 -6.04 3.70 1.01
N GLY A 95 -7.33 3.62 1.38
CA GLY A 95 -8.39 3.02 0.57
C GLY A 95 -8.59 1.53 0.80
N GLY A 96 -8.18 0.99 1.97
CA GLY A 96 -8.47 -0.40 2.31
C GLY A 96 -9.95 -0.71 2.51
N ASP A 97 -10.74 0.32 2.82
CA ASP A 97 -12.20 0.32 2.95
C ASP A 97 -12.94 0.61 1.63
N LEU A 98 -12.19 0.88 0.56
CA LEU A 98 -12.71 1.12 -0.79
C LEU A 98 -12.52 -0.13 -1.67
N ASP A 99 -13.11 -0.11 -2.86
CA ASP A 99 -12.82 -1.13 -3.86
C ASP A 99 -11.42 -0.95 -4.43
N THR A 100 -10.46 -1.74 -3.91
CA THR A 100 -9.05 -1.65 -4.31
C THR A 100 -8.80 -2.00 -5.78
N VAL A 101 -9.78 -2.54 -6.50
CA VAL A 101 -9.70 -2.84 -7.92
C VAL A 101 -10.25 -1.69 -8.76
N HIS A 102 -11.46 -1.20 -8.46
CA HIS A 102 -12.17 -0.22 -9.27
C HIS A 102 -11.91 1.23 -8.86
N ASP A 103 -11.66 1.49 -7.57
CA ASP A 103 -11.44 2.84 -7.04
C ASP A 103 -9.95 3.26 -7.02
N THR A 104 -9.08 2.52 -7.69
CA THR A 104 -7.62 2.77 -7.72
C THR A 104 -7.28 4.22 -8.09
N GLU A 105 -7.98 4.82 -9.05
CA GLU A 105 -7.73 6.21 -9.45
C GLU A 105 -8.11 7.19 -8.34
N GLN A 106 -9.23 6.99 -7.66
CA GLN A 106 -9.64 7.81 -6.52
C GLN A 106 -8.63 7.68 -5.37
N ILE A 107 -8.24 6.45 -5.04
CA ILE A 107 -7.24 6.16 -4.00
C ILE A 107 -5.91 6.85 -4.33
N LYS A 108 -5.46 6.80 -5.57
CA LYS A 108 -4.24 7.48 -6.03
C LYS A 108 -4.29 9.00 -5.77
N TRP A 109 -5.42 9.65 -6.10
CA TRP A 109 -5.57 11.08 -5.88
C TRP A 109 -5.53 11.46 -4.40
N GLU A 110 -6.11 10.66 -3.52
CA GLU A 110 -6.03 10.88 -2.07
C GLU A 110 -4.59 10.69 -1.56
N LEU A 111 -3.88 9.67 -2.04
CA LEU A 111 -2.47 9.47 -1.71
C LEU A 111 -1.58 10.65 -2.17
N TRP A 112 -1.86 11.24 -3.33
CA TRP A 112 -1.15 12.43 -3.75
C TRP A 112 -1.37 13.60 -2.80
N LYS A 113 -2.60 13.86 -2.37
CA LYS A 113 -2.88 14.90 -1.37
C LYS A 113 -2.06 14.70 -0.10
N VAL A 114 -1.97 13.46 0.37
CA VAL A 114 -1.18 13.10 1.56
C VAL A 114 0.30 13.33 1.33
N ILE A 115 0.86 12.87 0.21
CA ILE A 115 2.30 13.00 -0.08
C ILE A 115 2.71 14.47 -0.16
N TYR A 116 1.98 15.28 -0.92
CA TYR A 116 2.27 16.71 -1.03
C TYR A 116 2.10 17.46 0.29
N GLY A 117 1.12 17.06 1.10
CA GLY A 117 0.93 17.60 2.45
C GLY A 117 2.01 17.15 3.43
N ALA A 118 2.44 15.89 3.37
CA ALA A 118 3.55 15.38 4.18
C ALA A 118 4.86 16.12 3.84
N TRP A 119 5.11 16.35 2.55
CA TRP A 119 6.27 17.11 2.12
C TRP A 119 6.21 18.58 2.56
N ASP A 120 5.02 19.18 2.55
CA ASP A 120 4.81 20.53 3.11
C ASP A 120 5.18 20.59 4.60
N TYR A 121 4.68 19.64 5.38
CA TYR A 121 5.02 19.54 6.79
C TYR A 121 6.53 19.38 7.02
N ILE A 122 7.18 18.54 6.25
CA ILE A 122 8.63 18.31 6.32
C ILE A 122 9.41 19.60 6.03
N LYS A 123 9.04 20.30 4.97
CA LYS A 123 9.73 21.49 4.51
C LYS A 123 9.45 22.73 5.37
N ASN A 124 8.25 22.88 5.86
CA ASN A 124 7.75 24.15 6.41
C ASN A 124 7.45 24.12 7.92
N SER A 125 7.47 22.95 8.58
CA SER A 125 7.22 22.87 10.02
C SER A 125 8.38 23.35 10.91
N GLY A 126 9.59 23.50 10.35
CA GLY A 126 10.81 23.79 11.10
C GLY A 126 11.39 22.62 11.90
N LYS A 127 10.76 21.43 11.82
CA LYS A 127 11.18 20.25 12.59
C LYS A 127 12.29 19.43 11.91
N TYR A 128 12.53 19.66 10.63
CA TYR A 128 13.42 18.87 9.79
C TYR A 128 14.44 19.76 9.07
N PRO A 129 15.45 20.31 9.80
CA PRO A 129 16.45 21.20 9.21
C PRO A 129 17.25 20.51 8.08
N GLU A 130 17.41 19.18 8.13
CA GLU A 130 18.07 18.41 7.08
C GLU A 130 17.31 18.43 5.74
N ALA A 131 16.04 18.80 5.74
CA ALA A 131 15.24 18.93 4.53
C ALA A 131 15.42 20.28 3.83
N GLU A 132 16.18 21.24 4.39
CA GLU A 132 16.33 22.59 3.84
C GLU A 132 16.78 22.58 2.38
N THR A 133 17.78 21.74 2.04
CA THR A 133 18.32 21.61 0.70
C THR A 133 17.60 20.59 -0.18
N MET A 134 16.62 19.88 0.38
CA MET A 134 15.91 18.81 -0.31
C MET A 134 14.73 19.35 -1.14
N THR A 135 14.51 18.74 -2.29
CA THR A 135 13.32 18.96 -3.13
C THR A 135 12.60 17.64 -3.42
N LEU A 136 11.31 17.71 -3.67
CA LEU A 136 10.56 16.60 -4.21
C LEU A 136 10.89 16.47 -5.70
N GLU A 137 11.53 15.36 -6.08
CA GLU A 137 11.97 15.12 -7.45
C GLU A 137 10.91 14.40 -8.28
N TRP A 138 10.27 13.43 -7.68
CA TRP A 138 9.29 12.60 -8.35
C TRP A 138 8.26 12.03 -7.38
N VAL A 139 7.01 11.94 -7.83
CA VAL A 139 5.92 11.25 -7.12
C VAL A 139 5.31 10.22 -8.07
N GLY A 140 5.12 9.01 -7.58
CA GLY A 140 4.53 7.93 -8.35
C GLY A 140 3.14 8.28 -8.91
N CYS A 141 2.86 7.81 -10.10
CA CYS A 141 1.54 7.93 -10.73
C CYS A 141 0.78 6.60 -10.77
N ILE A 142 1.44 5.51 -10.40
CA ILE A 142 0.84 4.17 -10.29
C ILE A 142 0.98 3.75 -8.83
N PRO A 143 -0.12 3.57 -8.09
CA PRO A 143 -0.05 3.12 -6.71
C PRO A 143 0.36 1.65 -6.63
N GLY A 144 1.15 1.32 -5.62
CA GLY A 144 1.46 -0.05 -5.26
C GLY A 144 0.24 -0.68 -4.58
N LYS A 145 -0.34 -1.67 -5.22
CA LYS A 145 -1.42 -2.49 -4.67
C LYS A 145 -0.82 -3.62 -3.82
N ARG A 146 -1.54 -4.03 -2.80
CA ARG A 146 -1.10 -5.11 -1.91
C ARG A 146 -2.05 -6.29 -1.91
N GLU A 147 -3.33 -6.02 -1.84
CA GLU A 147 -4.37 -7.04 -1.75
C GLU A 147 -5.48 -6.76 -2.74
N SER A 148 -5.98 -7.83 -3.36
CA SER A 148 -7.17 -7.81 -4.20
C SER A 148 -7.79 -9.21 -4.19
N ARG A 149 -8.14 -9.76 -5.34
CA ARG A 149 -8.75 -11.08 -5.47
C ARG A 149 -7.75 -12.19 -5.13
N ARG A 150 -8.16 -13.11 -4.27
CA ARG A 150 -7.47 -14.37 -3.98
C ARG A 150 -8.31 -15.51 -4.54
N PHE A 151 -7.81 -16.20 -5.55
CA PHE A 151 -8.54 -17.31 -6.16
C PHE A 151 -8.61 -18.51 -5.22
N GLU A 152 -9.76 -19.20 -5.25
CA GLU A 152 -9.89 -20.49 -4.60
C GLU A 152 -9.21 -21.54 -5.48
N GLY A 153 -8.18 -22.17 -4.93
CA GLY A 153 -7.48 -23.29 -5.56
C GLY A 153 -8.07 -24.63 -5.11
N ASP A 154 -7.53 -25.71 -5.67
CA ASP A 154 -7.85 -27.06 -5.22
C ASP A 154 -7.41 -27.30 -3.76
N TYR A 155 -6.46 -26.52 -3.29
CA TYR A 155 -5.99 -26.48 -1.91
C TYR A 155 -5.91 -25.03 -1.41
N MET A 156 -6.45 -24.78 -0.23
CA MET A 156 -6.37 -23.50 0.47
C MET A 156 -5.25 -23.56 1.50
N LEU A 157 -4.20 -22.76 1.31
CA LEU A 157 -3.10 -22.62 2.25
C LEU A 157 -3.61 -21.97 3.54
N ILE A 158 -3.35 -22.61 4.68
CA ILE A 158 -3.78 -22.13 5.99
C ILE A 158 -2.58 -21.82 6.89
N GLN A 159 -2.83 -21.12 8.01
CA GLN A 159 -1.79 -20.74 8.98
C GLN A 159 -0.94 -21.94 9.43
N GLN A 160 -1.54 -23.09 9.62
CA GLN A 160 -0.84 -24.31 10.07
C GLN A 160 0.19 -24.79 9.06
N ASP A 161 -0.11 -24.69 7.77
CA ASP A 161 0.83 -25.08 6.73
C ASP A 161 2.12 -24.25 6.78
N VAL A 162 1.94 -22.93 7.04
CA VAL A 162 3.08 -22.00 7.17
C VAL A 162 3.88 -22.27 8.46
N ILE A 163 3.18 -22.48 9.59
CA ILE A 163 3.84 -22.76 10.89
C ILE A 163 4.61 -24.09 10.86
N GLU A 164 4.01 -25.11 10.25
CA GLU A 164 4.60 -26.45 10.15
C GLU A 164 5.61 -26.57 9.01
N GLN A 165 5.74 -25.52 8.17
CA GLN A 165 6.58 -25.53 6.95
C GLN A 165 6.24 -26.73 6.08
N ARG A 166 4.94 -26.96 5.87
CA ARG A 166 4.46 -28.13 5.12
C ARG A 166 4.98 -28.10 3.71
N HIS A 167 5.55 -29.21 3.29
CA HIS A 167 6.03 -29.38 1.91
C HIS A 167 4.87 -29.74 0.98
N HIS A 168 4.77 -29.03 -0.14
CA HIS A 168 3.86 -29.33 -1.23
C HIS A 168 4.68 -29.69 -2.47
N GLU A 169 4.34 -30.80 -3.14
CA GLU A 169 5.12 -31.31 -4.29
C GLU A 169 5.10 -30.38 -5.51
N ASP A 170 4.06 -29.55 -5.62
CA ASP A 170 3.84 -28.59 -6.69
C ASP A 170 4.21 -27.13 -6.30
N ALA A 171 4.88 -26.93 -5.17
CA ALA A 171 5.33 -25.61 -4.76
C ALA A 171 6.33 -25.02 -5.75
N VAL A 172 6.15 -23.77 -6.13
CA VAL A 172 7.02 -23.04 -7.06
C VAL A 172 7.97 -22.04 -6.37
N SER A 173 7.87 -21.88 -5.05
CA SER A 173 8.72 -20.98 -4.25
C SER A 173 8.95 -21.55 -2.86
#